data_62e03f1070e6285200f982832ec4971c
#
_entry.id   62e03f1070e6285200f982832ec4971c
#
_cell.length_a   1.000
_cell.length_b   1.000
_cell.length_c   1.000
_cell.angle_alpha   90.00
_cell.angle_beta   90.00
_cell.angle_gamma   90.00
#
_symmetry.space_group_name_H-M   'P 1'
#
loop_
_entity.id
_entity.type
_entity.pdbx_description
1 polymer ?
#
loop_
_entity_poly.entity_id
_entity_poly.type
_entity_poly.pdbx_seq_one_letter_code
_entity_poly.pdbx_strand_id
1 'polypeptide(L)'
;MKKYILMALSVCALTACDLVNGEGNGSDNAVYMGNPNASGVISMVVSDAKGGSTFVTPRLANMAEQPVEVTVSLDEEALAAYNQSAGLAIEPVDANDFVLVVDGKEYKGSAKVKIEQGQFNGSVEVKMPSVDPEKYGYGTTYAIPLSITGSSAYKVLSTPKTTIIRLSRQLVTSVGYFSTAGSICLGPSDELREPIDNWTMQVSMYYPSLGDQSTNQTVMSIQNGTGAFYTRIGKNNGIQFKHGRDGDDTWTMKPLETNKWLNITFVHDGSSMSIYVNGELQKTFDSAPIYFSKASNCCLFIGNTKYSGVYIREARMWNRCLTLGEIIDKEYLPQDPNDPSLIMYMPFTKPKQPVEGNLGLEELTGNWTKIGGFKDFADDGQGEGGPTITYVENVLFPSYKLEYAEVEEGEEEGE
;
A
#
# COMPACT_ATOMS: atom_id res chain seq x y z
N MET A 1 -44.38 28.23 -12.45
CA MET A 1 -42.95 28.20 -12.73
C MET A 1 -42.21 26.99 -12.18
N LYS A 2 -42.76 26.12 -11.32
CA LYS A 2 -42.05 24.92 -10.78
C LYS A 2 -42.18 23.63 -11.65
N LYS A 3 -42.98 23.62 -12.70
CA LYS A 3 -43.18 22.41 -13.55
C LYS A 3 -42.24 22.30 -14.73
N TYR A 4 -41.53 23.37 -15.11
CA TYR A 4 -40.62 23.37 -16.26
C TYR A 4 -39.15 23.09 -15.90
N ILE A 5 -38.78 23.15 -14.60
CA ILE A 5 -37.44 22.87 -14.14
C ILE A 5 -37.16 21.34 -14.05
N LEU A 6 -38.20 20.54 -13.80
CA LEU A 6 -38.06 19.08 -13.76
C LEU A 6 -37.89 18.43 -15.15
N MET A 7 -38.34 19.11 -16.22
CA MET A 7 -38.27 18.59 -17.59
C MET A 7 -36.92 18.88 -18.25
N ALA A 8 -36.19 19.89 -17.77
CA ALA A 8 -34.88 20.23 -18.29
C ALA A 8 -33.76 19.32 -17.72
N LEU A 9 -33.94 18.75 -16.50
CA LEU A 9 -32.96 17.81 -15.92
C LEU A 9 -33.08 16.39 -16.50
N SER A 10 -34.23 16.00 -17.03
CA SER A 10 -34.39 14.66 -17.62
C SER A 10 -33.83 14.54 -19.05
N VAL A 11 -33.64 15.67 -19.75
CA VAL A 11 -33.07 15.67 -21.11
C VAL A 11 -31.53 15.62 -21.06
N CYS A 12 -30.89 16.16 -20.03
CA CYS A 12 -29.42 16.06 -19.87
C CYS A 12 -28.94 14.68 -19.48
N ALA A 13 -29.80 13.82 -18.92
CA ALA A 13 -29.39 12.45 -18.54
C ALA A 13 -29.39 11.48 -19.75
N LEU A 14 -30.01 11.82 -20.85
CA LEU A 14 -30.06 10.97 -22.05
C LEU A 14 -28.97 11.30 -23.08
N THR A 15 -28.30 12.44 -22.95
CA THR A 15 -27.17 12.80 -23.84
C THR A 15 -25.81 12.41 -23.30
N ALA A 16 -25.73 11.93 -22.05
CA ALA A 16 -24.46 11.45 -21.47
C ALA A 16 -24.05 10.05 -21.99
N CYS A 17 -24.94 9.31 -22.65
CA CYS A 17 -24.61 8.02 -23.26
C CYS A 17 -24.03 8.14 -24.70
N ASP A 18 -24.13 9.29 -25.35
CA ASP A 18 -23.60 9.47 -26.73
C ASP A 18 -22.16 10.05 -26.75
N LEU A 19 -21.54 10.33 -25.60
CA LEU A 19 -20.16 10.82 -25.53
C LEU A 19 -19.12 9.71 -25.37
N VAL A 20 -19.55 8.46 -25.25
CA VAL A 20 -18.67 7.32 -25.51
C VAL A 20 -18.78 7.08 -27.01
N ASN A 21 -17.92 7.69 -27.81
CA ASN A 21 -17.73 7.32 -29.21
C ASN A 21 -17.19 5.88 -29.25
N GLY A 22 -18.03 4.92 -28.91
CA GLY A 22 -17.87 3.53 -29.25
C GLY A 22 -18.13 3.38 -30.75
N GLU A 23 -17.18 3.79 -31.59
CA GLU A 23 -17.14 3.31 -32.96
C GLU A 23 -16.80 1.81 -32.92
N GLY A 24 -17.80 1.00 -32.69
CA GLY A 24 -17.73 -0.44 -32.75
C GLY A 24 -19.05 -1.03 -32.29
N ASN A 25 -19.59 -1.99 -33.03
CA ASN A 25 -20.65 -2.83 -32.54
C ASN A 25 -20.18 -3.54 -31.30
N GLY A 26 -21.02 -3.75 -30.28
CA GLY A 26 -20.66 -4.49 -29.05
C GLY A 26 -20.19 -5.94 -29.29
N SER A 27 -20.13 -6.39 -30.55
CA SER A 27 -19.58 -7.66 -31.02
C SER A 27 -18.14 -7.53 -31.58
N ASP A 28 -17.61 -6.30 -31.76
CA ASP A 28 -16.28 -6.12 -32.31
C ASP A 28 -15.24 -6.51 -31.25
N ASN A 29 -14.29 -7.35 -31.65
CA ASN A 29 -13.19 -7.71 -30.76
C ASN A 29 -12.20 -6.54 -30.64
N ALA A 30 -11.61 -6.37 -29.47
CA ALA A 30 -10.66 -5.32 -29.18
C ALA A 30 -9.52 -5.82 -28.31
N VAL A 31 -8.36 -5.17 -28.45
CA VAL A 31 -7.16 -5.46 -27.63
C VAL A 31 -7.05 -4.44 -26.51
N TYR A 32 -6.76 -4.90 -25.31
CA TYR A 32 -6.53 -4.06 -24.13
C TYR A 32 -5.54 -4.69 -23.16
N MET A 33 -5.01 -3.88 -22.22
CA MET A 33 -4.14 -4.40 -21.18
C MET A 33 -4.99 -4.99 -20.04
N GLY A 34 -4.77 -6.27 -19.74
CA GLY A 34 -5.46 -7.00 -18.68
C GLY A 34 -4.88 -6.66 -17.30
N ASN A 35 -5.17 -5.46 -16.80
CA ASN A 35 -4.69 -5.03 -15.49
C ASN A 35 -5.44 -5.73 -14.36
N PRO A 36 -4.74 -6.13 -13.27
CA PRO A 36 -5.36 -6.77 -12.12
C PRO A 36 -6.18 -5.82 -11.26
N ASN A 37 -6.02 -4.51 -11.44
CA ASN A 37 -6.73 -3.44 -10.71
C ASN A 37 -7.10 -2.28 -11.64
N ALA A 38 -7.98 -1.41 -11.15
CA ALA A 38 -8.48 -0.27 -11.91
C ALA A 38 -7.42 0.84 -12.12
N SER A 39 -6.38 0.90 -11.28
CA SER A 39 -5.32 1.91 -11.41
C SER A 39 -4.34 1.62 -12.54
N GLY A 40 -4.26 0.37 -13.01
CA GLY A 40 -3.24 -0.05 -13.96
C GLY A 40 -1.82 -0.08 -13.41
N VAL A 41 -1.64 0.07 -12.10
CA VAL A 41 -0.34 0.03 -11.42
C VAL A 41 -0.19 -1.29 -10.69
N ILE A 42 0.92 -1.96 -10.93
CA ILE A 42 1.31 -3.19 -10.22
C ILE A 42 2.69 -3.01 -9.59
N SER A 43 3.00 -3.78 -8.56
CA SER A 43 4.33 -3.79 -7.95
C SER A 43 5.12 -5.02 -8.40
N MET A 44 6.39 -4.80 -8.70
CA MET A 44 7.37 -5.86 -8.93
C MET A 44 8.40 -5.79 -7.82
N VAL A 45 8.46 -6.82 -6.98
CA VAL A 45 9.49 -6.91 -5.94
C VAL A 45 10.83 -7.21 -6.61
N VAL A 46 11.84 -6.40 -6.30
CA VAL A 46 13.19 -6.53 -6.85
C VAL A 46 14.22 -6.49 -5.73
N SER A 47 15.28 -7.28 -5.85
CA SER A 47 16.46 -7.19 -5.02
C SER A 47 17.67 -6.73 -5.84
N ASP A 48 18.66 -6.13 -5.20
CA ASP A 48 19.82 -5.59 -5.89
C ASP A 48 20.58 -6.69 -6.66
N ALA A 49 20.81 -7.81 -6.02
CA ALA A 49 21.60 -8.89 -6.62
C ALA A 49 20.82 -9.80 -7.60
N LYS A 50 19.53 -10.07 -7.30
CA LYS A 50 18.75 -11.06 -8.06
C LYS A 50 17.67 -10.42 -8.95
N GLY A 51 17.55 -9.08 -8.89
CA GLY A 51 16.47 -8.39 -9.61
C GLY A 51 15.08 -8.88 -9.23
N GLY A 52 14.19 -8.98 -10.22
CA GLY A 52 12.83 -9.47 -10.04
C GLY A 52 12.13 -9.67 -11.38
N SER A 53 10.95 -10.30 -11.36
CA SER A 53 10.10 -10.41 -12.54
C SER A 53 8.61 -10.31 -12.21
N THR A 54 7.82 -9.94 -13.21
CA THR A 54 6.38 -9.92 -13.18
C THR A 54 5.82 -10.13 -14.58
N PHE A 55 4.49 -10.17 -14.72
CA PHE A 55 3.85 -10.38 -16.02
C PHE A 55 2.91 -9.25 -16.36
N VAL A 56 2.88 -8.88 -17.65
CA VAL A 56 1.80 -8.10 -18.23
C VAL A 56 1.04 -8.95 -19.24
N THR A 57 -0.27 -8.72 -19.32
CA THR A 57 -1.17 -9.63 -20.05
C THR A 57 -2.03 -8.84 -21.03
N PRO A 58 -1.59 -8.66 -22.28
CA PRO A 58 -2.46 -8.21 -23.35
C PRO A 58 -3.64 -9.16 -23.54
N ARG A 59 -4.85 -8.62 -23.64
CA ARG A 59 -6.09 -9.40 -23.73
C ARG A 59 -6.96 -8.95 -24.87
N LEU A 60 -7.81 -9.86 -25.31
CA LEU A 60 -8.92 -9.62 -26.23
C LEU A 60 -10.24 -9.56 -25.48
N ALA A 61 -11.18 -8.77 -25.98
CA ALA A 61 -12.54 -8.72 -25.45
C ALA A 61 -13.28 -10.03 -25.67
N ASN A 62 -13.02 -10.70 -26.80
CA ASN A 62 -13.56 -12.01 -27.18
C ASN A 62 -12.43 -12.95 -27.58
N MET A 63 -12.72 -14.25 -27.73
CA MET A 63 -11.73 -15.23 -28.23
C MET A 63 -11.18 -14.80 -29.59
N ALA A 64 -9.89 -15.04 -29.79
CA ALA A 64 -9.24 -14.81 -31.08
C ALA A 64 -9.81 -15.73 -32.16
N GLU A 65 -10.35 -15.18 -33.23
CA GLU A 65 -10.83 -15.94 -34.38
C GLU A 65 -9.67 -16.42 -35.28
N GLN A 66 -8.56 -15.72 -35.19
CA GLN A 66 -7.29 -16.02 -35.85
C GLN A 66 -6.12 -15.62 -34.91
N PRO A 67 -4.90 -16.11 -35.16
CA PRO A 67 -3.75 -15.64 -34.36
C PRO A 67 -3.58 -14.12 -34.45
N VAL A 68 -3.39 -13.46 -33.31
CA VAL A 68 -3.23 -12.01 -33.19
C VAL A 68 -1.87 -11.69 -32.60
N GLU A 69 -1.07 -10.91 -33.33
CA GLU A 69 0.20 -10.38 -32.80
C GLU A 69 -0.08 -9.01 -32.15
N VAL A 70 0.31 -8.87 -30.88
CA VAL A 70 0.16 -7.64 -30.10
C VAL A 70 1.56 -7.12 -29.75
N THR A 71 1.81 -5.85 -30.01
CA THR A 71 3.07 -5.18 -29.65
C THR A 71 2.92 -4.48 -28.32
N VAL A 72 3.80 -4.81 -27.36
CA VAL A 72 3.93 -4.17 -26.06
C VAL A 72 5.26 -3.41 -26.05
N SER A 73 5.25 -2.15 -25.69
CA SER A 73 6.43 -1.29 -25.70
C SER A 73 6.52 -0.42 -24.46
N LEU A 74 7.76 -0.03 -24.09
CA LEU A 74 8.03 1.01 -23.11
C LEU A 74 7.33 2.31 -23.54
N ASP A 75 6.68 2.97 -22.59
CA ASP A 75 5.87 4.20 -22.81
C ASP A 75 6.10 5.18 -21.66
N GLU A 76 7.19 5.94 -21.73
CA GLU A 76 7.54 6.93 -20.72
C GLU A 76 6.55 8.11 -20.67
N GLU A 77 5.84 8.41 -21.79
CA GLU A 77 4.82 9.43 -21.81
C GLU A 77 3.62 9.04 -20.93
N ALA A 78 3.27 7.75 -20.91
CA ALA A 78 2.23 7.23 -20.04
C ALA A 78 2.61 7.35 -18.54
N LEU A 79 3.89 7.15 -18.19
CA LEU A 79 4.38 7.39 -16.83
C LEU A 79 4.31 8.88 -16.46
N ALA A 80 4.73 9.77 -17.37
CA ALA A 80 4.66 11.21 -17.13
C ALA A 80 3.22 11.68 -16.91
N ALA A 81 2.26 11.18 -17.71
CA ALA A 81 0.83 11.47 -17.55
C ALA A 81 0.29 10.93 -16.21
N TYR A 82 0.71 9.73 -15.80
CA TYR A 82 0.36 9.17 -14.50
C TYR A 82 0.89 10.02 -13.36
N ASN A 83 2.18 10.39 -13.39
CA ASN A 83 2.80 11.24 -12.38
C ASN A 83 2.06 12.57 -12.23
N GLN A 84 1.73 13.21 -13.36
CA GLN A 84 0.99 14.47 -13.34
C GLN A 84 -0.40 14.31 -12.70
N SER A 85 -1.12 13.23 -13.03
CA SER A 85 -2.47 13.00 -12.52
C SER A 85 -2.51 12.62 -11.05
N ALA A 86 -1.47 11.93 -10.58
CA ALA A 86 -1.36 11.42 -9.21
C ALA A 86 -0.55 12.33 -8.28
N GLY A 87 0.09 13.38 -8.80
CA GLY A 87 0.98 14.26 -8.03
C GLY A 87 2.26 13.57 -7.57
N LEU A 88 2.80 12.65 -8.40
CA LEU A 88 3.97 11.84 -8.10
C LEU A 88 5.19 12.25 -8.96
N ALA A 89 6.37 11.75 -8.57
CA ALA A 89 7.64 11.94 -9.26
C ALA A 89 8.36 10.58 -9.44
N ILE A 90 7.65 9.58 -9.96
CA ILE A 90 8.22 8.27 -10.26
C ILE A 90 9.11 8.38 -11.50
N GLU A 91 10.33 7.85 -11.43
CA GLU A 91 11.27 7.87 -12.53
C GLU A 91 11.18 6.59 -13.38
N PRO A 92 11.38 6.67 -14.71
CA PRO A 92 11.40 5.49 -15.56
C PRO A 92 12.66 4.65 -15.33
N VAL A 93 12.52 3.33 -15.42
CA VAL A 93 13.65 2.42 -15.52
C VAL A 93 14.21 2.49 -16.95
N ASP A 94 15.53 2.56 -17.08
CA ASP A 94 16.21 2.56 -18.37
C ASP A 94 15.89 1.28 -19.18
N ALA A 95 15.56 1.43 -20.45
CA ALA A 95 15.22 0.33 -21.35
C ALA A 95 16.31 -0.75 -21.50
N ASN A 96 17.55 -0.45 -21.09
CA ASN A 96 18.66 -1.39 -21.13
C ASN A 96 18.76 -2.28 -19.89
N ASP A 97 18.09 -1.92 -18.79
CA ASP A 97 18.23 -2.59 -17.49
C ASP A 97 17.14 -3.62 -17.22
N PHE A 98 16.17 -3.74 -18.12
CA PHE A 98 15.17 -4.81 -18.08
C PHE A 98 14.97 -5.45 -19.45
N VAL A 99 14.34 -6.62 -19.46
CA VAL A 99 13.97 -7.33 -20.67
C VAL A 99 12.50 -7.76 -20.62
N LEU A 100 11.90 -7.80 -21.79
CA LEU A 100 10.59 -8.41 -22.03
C LEU A 100 10.82 -9.83 -22.55
N VAL A 101 10.29 -10.84 -21.89
CA VAL A 101 10.46 -12.23 -22.28
C VAL A 101 9.15 -12.76 -22.86
N VAL A 102 9.21 -13.24 -24.11
CA VAL A 102 8.09 -13.87 -24.81
C VAL A 102 8.59 -15.19 -25.42
N ASP A 103 7.94 -16.29 -25.07
CA ASP A 103 8.31 -17.63 -25.53
C ASP A 103 9.81 -17.97 -25.29
N GLY A 104 10.33 -17.52 -24.12
CA GLY A 104 11.73 -17.72 -23.72
C GLY A 104 12.76 -16.86 -24.44
N LYS A 105 12.33 -15.92 -25.28
CA LYS A 105 13.24 -14.97 -25.97
C LYS A 105 13.16 -13.61 -25.32
N GLU A 106 14.31 -12.98 -25.15
CA GLU A 106 14.45 -11.66 -24.52
C GLU A 106 14.44 -10.54 -25.58
N TYR A 107 13.74 -9.46 -25.25
CA TYR A 107 13.59 -8.26 -26.07
C TYR A 107 13.82 -7.02 -25.21
N LYS A 108 14.40 -5.97 -25.77
CA LYS A 108 14.59 -4.68 -25.11
C LYS A 108 13.59 -3.64 -25.60
N GLY A 109 12.98 -2.92 -24.66
CA GLY A 109 12.09 -1.80 -24.94
C GLY A 109 10.76 -2.14 -25.62
N SER A 110 10.69 -3.18 -26.45
CA SER A 110 9.47 -3.61 -27.15
C SER A 110 9.49 -5.10 -27.46
N ALA A 111 8.34 -5.77 -27.32
CA ALA A 111 8.18 -7.18 -27.68
C ALA A 111 6.82 -7.40 -28.38
N LYS A 112 6.78 -8.43 -29.21
CA LYS A 112 5.55 -8.91 -29.85
C LYS A 112 5.12 -10.21 -29.19
N VAL A 113 3.90 -10.25 -28.69
CA VAL A 113 3.29 -11.44 -28.11
C VAL A 113 2.16 -11.92 -29.01
N LYS A 114 2.07 -13.22 -29.21
CA LYS A 114 1.04 -13.86 -30.01
C LYS A 114 -0.09 -14.36 -29.11
N ILE A 115 -1.32 -13.99 -29.45
CA ILE A 115 -2.53 -14.58 -28.89
C ILE A 115 -3.01 -15.61 -29.91
N GLU A 116 -2.97 -16.87 -29.57
CA GLU A 116 -3.35 -17.96 -30.48
C GLU A 116 -4.86 -17.99 -30.73
N GLN A 117 -5.26 -18.54 -31.86
CA GLN A 117 -6.67 -18.75 -32.17
C GLN A 117 -7.36 -19.54 -31.04
N GLY A 118 -8.53 -19.05 -30.63
CA GLY A 118 -9.30 -19.62 -29.52
C GLY A 118 -8.82 -19.21 -28.13
N GLN A 119 -7.79 -18.36 -28.02
CA GLN A 119 -7.33 -17.79 -26.77
C GLN A 119 -7.83 -16.36 -26.57
N PHE A 120 -7.78 -15.88 -25.31
CA PHE A 120 -8.17 -14.52 -24.93
C PHE A 120 -6.99 -13.61 -24.63
N ASN A 121 -5.82 -14.16 -24.33
CA ASN A 121 -4.70 -13.39 -23.80
C ASN A 121 -3.36 -13.95 -24.28
N GLY A 122 -2.37 -13.07 -24.28
CA GLY A 122 -0.96 -13.39 -24.33
C GLY A 122 -0.29 -13.02 -23.03
N SER A 123 0.94 -13.46 -22.81
CA SER A 123 1.72 -13.15 -21.62
C SER A 123 3.10 -12.65 -22.03
N VAL A 124 3.52 -11.55 -21.40
CA VAL A 124 4.87 -11.02 -21.51
C VAL A 124 5.45 -10.96 -20.10
N GLU A 125 6.53 -11.73 -19.85
CA GLU A 125 7.29 -11.59 -18.62
C GLU A 125 8.16 -10.33 -18.72
N VAL A 126 8.14 -9.52 -17.68
CA VAL A 126 9.03 -8.36 -17.52
C VAL A 126 10.04 -8.71 -16.45
N LYS A 127 11.31 -8.75 -16.83
CA LYS A 127 12.40 -9.22 -15.97
C LYS A 127 13.48 -8.15 -15.87
N MET A 128 13.83 -7.81 -14.65
CA MET A 128 15.00 -7.00 -14.30
C MET A 128 16.03 -7.92 -13.65
N PRO A 129 17.18 -8.20 -14.28
CA PRO A 129 18.12 -9.22 -13.80
C PRO A 129 18.85 -8.83 -12.51
N SER A 130 19.07 -7.54 -12.32
CA SER A 130 19.68 -6.95 -11.12
C SER A 130 19.29 -5.48 -11.02
N VAL A 131 19.49 -4.86 -9.86
CA VAL A 131 19.27 -3.43 -9.65
C VAL A 131 20.58 -2.80 -9.21
N ASP A 132 21.12 -1.90 -10.05
CA ASP A 132 22.29 -1.13 -9.69
C ASP A 132 21.95 -0.05 -8.63
N PRO A 133 22.45 -0.15 -7.38
CA PRO A 133 22.12 0.79 -6.33
C PRO A 133 22.70 2.21 -6.54
N GLU A 134 23.72 2.37 -7.37
CA GLU A 134 24.26 3.69 -7.71
C GLU A 134 23.36 4.40 -8.73
N LYS A 135 22.77 3.63 -9.67
CA LYS A 135 21.84 4.16 -10.68
C LYS A 135 20.43 4.35 -10.14
N TYR A 136 19.97 3.40 -9.35
CA TYR A 136 18.62 3.37 -8.78
C TYR A 136 18.69 3.52 -7.25
N GLY A 137 18.74 4.77 -6.76
CA GLY A 137 18.84 5.07 -5.34
C GLY A 137 17.57 4.69 -4.55
N TYR A 138 17.73 4.41 -3.24
CA TYR A 138 16.59 4.04 -2.38
C TYR A 138 15.60 5.18 -2.09
N GLY A 139 15.99 6.42 -2.31
CA GLY A 139 15.14 7.60 -2.07
C GLY A 139 14.16 7.93 -3.20
N THR A 140 14.24 7.22 -4.32
CA THR A 140 13.43 7.46 -5.52
C THR A 140 12.66 6.21 -5.89
N THR A 141 11.39 6.39 -6.24
CA THR A 141 10.56 5.30 -6.77
C THR A 141 10.75 5.20 -8.28
N TYR A 142 10.95 3.99 -8.79
CA TYR A 142 11.13 3.71 -10.21
C TYR A 142 10.03 2.82 -10.76
N ALA A 143 9.72 2.98 -12.05
CA ALA A 143 8.73 2.13 -12.72
C ALA A 143 9.08 1.81 -14.16
N ILE A 144 8.54 0.69 -14.64
CA ILE A 144 8.55 0.27 -16.04
C ILE A 144 7.13 0.47 -16.60
N PRO A 145 6.87 1.55 -17.35
CA PRO A 145 5.58 1.76 -17.99
C PRO A 145 5.51 1.00 -19.32
N LEU A 146 4.55 0.12 -19.48
CA LEU A 146 4.36 -0.66 -20.69
C LEU A 146 2.97 -0.41 -21.28
N SER A 147 2.92 -0.06 -22.56
CA SER A 147 1.67 0.12 -23.31
C SER A 147 1.56 -0.83 -24.49
N ILE A 148 0.33 -1.18 -24.85
CA ILE A 148 0.04 -1.81 -26.13
C ILE A 148 0.11 -0.72 -27.20
N THR A 149 1.07 -0.87 -28.13
CA THR A 149 1.32 0.11 -29.20
C THR A 149 0.85 -0.35 -30.56
N GLY A 150 0.48 -1.62 -30.71
CA GLY A 150 -0.03 -2.16 -31.97
C GLY A 150 -0.66 -3.52 -31.83
N SER A 151 -1.51 -3.84 -32.83
CA SER A 151 -2.15 -5.14 -33.00
C SER A 151 -2.28 -5.46 -34.48
N SER A 152 -2.09 -6.74 -34.85
CA SER A 152 -2.20 -7.18 -36.24
C SER A 152 -3.64 -7.31 -36.76
N ALA A 153 -4.63 -7.38 -35.88
CA ALA A 153 -6.00 -7.69 -36.30
C ALA A 153 -7.08 -6.75 -35.72
N TYR A 154 -7.05 -6.48 -34.43
CA TYR A 154 -8.13 -5.79 -33.75
C TYR A 154 -7.69 -4.41 -33.25
N LYS A 155 -8.66 -3.50 -33.08
CA LYS A 155 -8.43 -2.16 -32.54
C LYS A 155 -7.87 -2.25 -31.09
N VAL A 156 -6.84 -1.48 -30.80
CA VAL A 156 -6.34 -1.29 -29.44
C VAL A 156 -7.24 -0.25 -28.76
N LEU A 157 -7.78 -0.60 -27.59
CA LEU A 157 -8.56 0.35 -26.79
C LEU A 157 -7.66 1.48 -26.26
N SER A 158 -8.21 2.67 -26.16
CA SER A 158 -7.49 3.80 -25.56
C SER A 158 -7.25 3.60 -24.05
N THR A 159 -8.17 2.89 -23.38
CA THR A 159 -8.13 2.59 -21.96
C THR A 159 -8.85 1.26 -21.66
N PRO A 160 -8.27 0.33 -20.90
CA PRO A 160 -6.88 0.31 -20.43
C PRO A 160 -5.91 -0.20 -21.51
N LYS A 161 -4.87 0.53 -21.81
CA LYS A 161 -3.80 0.09 -22.72
C LYS A 161 -2.41 0.01 -22.08
N THR A 162 -2.29 0.52 -20.85
CA THR A 162 -1.01 0.68 -20.14
C THR A 162 -1.03 -0.06 -18.81
N THR A 163 0.12 -0.64 -18.45
CA THR A 163 0.44 -1.09 -17.10
C THR A 163 1.71 -0.38 -16.65
N ILE A 164 1.67 0.24 -15.46
CA ILE A 164 2.84 0.82 -14.80
C ILE A 164 3.33 -0.17 -13.76
N ILE A 165 4.52 -0.72 -13.98
CA ILE A 165 5.15 -1.70 -13.08
C ILE A 165 6.09 -0.93 -12.15
N ARG A 166 5.65 -0.65 -10.94
CA ARG A 166 6.46 0.03 -9.92
C ARG A 166 7.45 -0.97 -9.30
N LEU A 167 8.72 -0.58 -9.22
CA LEU A 167 9.72 -1.36 -8.53
C LEU A 167 9.52 -1.23 -7.01
N SER A 168 9.35 -2.35 -6.34
CA SER A 168 9.32 -2.45 -4.89
C SER A 168 10.61 -3.08 -4.41
N ARG A 169 11.54 -2.22 -3.98
CA ARG A 169 12.89 -2.67 -3.67
C ARG A 169 12.94 -3.39 -2.35
N GLN A 170 13.48 -4.60 -2.37
CA GLN A 170 13.59 -5.45 -1.19
C GLN A 170 14.84 -5.05 -0.38
N LEU A 171 14.62 -4.76 0.89
CA LEU A 171 15.67 -4.44 1.86
C LEU A 171 15.93 -5.65 2.75
N VAL A 172 17.20 -5.91 3.06
CA VAL A 172 17.55 -6.78 4.18
C VAL A 172 17.54 -5.92 5.44
N THR A 173 16.66 -6.23 6.37
CA THR A 173 16.41 -5.37 7.52
C THR A 173 15.99 -6.18 8.75
N SER A 174 15.78 -5.49 9.86
CA SER A 174 15.07 -6.03 11.02
C SER A 174 13.63 -5.55 11.05
N VAL A 175 12.78 -6.30 11.71
CA VAL A 175 11.37 -5.98 11.95
C VAL A 175 11.02 -6.18 13.42
N GLY A 176 10.11 -5.38 13.95
CA GLY A 176 9.60 -5.54 15.30
C GLY A 176 8.70 -6.78 15.39
N TYR A 177 8.78 -7.48 16.50
CA TYR A 177 7.99 -8.68 16.79
C TYR A 177 7.36 -8.58 18.17
N PHE A 178 6.03 -8.62 18.23
CA PHE A 178 5.28 -8.68 19.49
C PHE A 178 5.39 -10.08 20.08
N SER A 179 6.36 -10.28 20.97
CA SER A 179 6.55 -11.57 21.64
C SER A 179 5.54 -11.83 22.75
N THR A 180 4.94 -10.77 23.28
CA THR A 180 3.81 -10.85 24.21
C THR A 180 2.67 -9.96 23.74
N ALA A 181 1.45 -10.27 24.14
CA ALA A 181 0.28 -9.47 23.86
C ALA A 181 0.35 -8.09 24.54
N GLY A 182 -0.27 -7.11 23.93
CA GLY A 182 -0.34 -5.73 24.43
C GLY A 182 -0.36 -4.71 23.30
N SER A 183 -0.53 -3.46 23.64
CA SER A 183 -0.46 -2.33 22.71
C SER A 183 0.63 -1.35 23.14
N ILE A 184 1.30 -0.75 22.15
CA ILE A 184 2.18 0.39 22.36
C ILE A 184 1.31 1.63 22.48
N CYS A 185 1.55 2.46 23.48
CA CYS A 185 0.89 3.74 23.66
C CYS A 185 1.90 4.87 23.55
N LEU A 186 1.62 5.84 22.69
CA LEU A 186 2.42 7.04 22.54
C LEU A 186 1.66 8.25 23.09
N GLY A 187 2.32 8.98 23.98
CA GLY A 187 1.85 10.29 24.46
C GLY A 187 2.53 11.42 23.68
N PRO A 188 1.79 12.44 23.24
CA PRO A 188 2.36 13.55 22.48
C PRO A 188 3.28 14.41 23.32
N SER A 189 4.28 15.02 22.68
CA SER A 189 5.14 16.06 23.27
C SER A 189 4.38 17.37 23.47
N ASP A 190 5.04 18.33 24.14
CA ASP A 190 4.49 19.67 24.30
C ASP A 190 4.31 20.45 23.00
N GLU A 191 4.95 20.00 21.93
CA GLU A 191 4.93 20.66 20.63
C GLU A 191 3.69 20.31 19.79
N LEU A 192 3.05 19.16 20.01
CA LEU A 192 1.76 18.81 19.41
C LEU A 192 0.59 19.47 20.18
N ARG A 193 0.52 20.80 20.16
CA ARG A 193 -0.47 21.56 20.94
C ARG A 193 -1.76 21.84 20.21
N GLU A 194 -1.65 22.06 18.90
CA GLU A 194 -2.80 22.40 18.08
C GLU A 194 -3.52 21.14 17.57
N PRO A 195 -4.85 21.20 17.46
CA PRO A 195 -5.62 20.10 16.88
C PRO A 195 -5.21 19.81 15.45
N ILE A 196 -5.08 18.54 15.12
CA ILE A 196 -4.81 18.04 13.77
C ILE A 196 -6.06 17.34 13.25
N ASP A 197 -6.81 18.02 12.39
CA ASP A 197 -8.09 17.53 11.87
C ASP A 197 -7.93 16.61 10.67
N ASN A 198 -6.92 16.89 9.82
CA ASN A 198 -6.61 16.13 8.62
C ASN A 198 -5.34 15.33 8.85
N TRP A 199 -5.42 14.04 8.71
CA TRP A 199 -4.26 13.20 8.99
C TRP A 199 -4.30 11.88 8.22
N THR A 200 -3.14 11.25 8.13
CA THR A 200 -2.98 9.89 7.60
C THR A 200 -2.16 9.06 8.58
N MET A 201 -2.64 7.87 8.90
CA MET A 201 -1.86 6.85 9.61
C MET A 201 -1.58 5.68 8.70
N GLN A 202 -0.37 5.15 8.78
CA GLN A 202 0.05 4.00 8.00
C GLN A 202 0.92 3.07 8.84
N VAL A 203 0.73 1.77 8.68
CA VAL A 203 1.55 0.75 9.34
C VAL A 203 1.62 -0.51 8.50
N SER A 204 2.78 -1.15 8.45
CA SER A 204 2.96 -2.47 7.87
C SER A 204 2.93 -3.54 8.96
N MET A 205 2.03 -4.50 8.81
CA MET A 205 1.85 -5.60 9.78
C MET A 205 1.84 -6.95 9.07
N TYR A 206 2.35 -7.95 9.76
CA TYR A 206 2.27 -9.33 9.31
C TYR A 206 1.63 -10.18 10.41
N TYR A 207 0.52 -10.80 10.07
CA TYR A 207 -0.25 -11.64 10.97
C TYR A 207 -0.12 -13.11 10.57
N PRO A 208 0.61 -13.95 11.32
CA PRO A 208 0.60 -15.38 11.12
C PRO A 208 -0.79 -15.99 11.35
N SER A 209 -1.55 -15.38 12.27
CA SER A 209 -2.93 -15.73 12.58
C SER A 209 -3.70 -14.49 13.00
N LEU A 210 -4.96 -14.42 12.65
CA LEU A 210 -5.87 -13.36 13.08
C LEU A 210 -6.72 -13.75 14.31
N GLY A 211 -6.45 -14.92 14.88
CA GLY A 211 -7.16 -15.43 16.04
C GLY A 211 -8.62 -15.78 15.78
N ASP A 212 -9.37 -16.03 16.84
CA ASP A 212 -10.81 -16.17 16.73
C ASP A 212 -11.49 -14.79 16.70
N GLN A 213 -12.70 -14.75 16.16
CA GLN A 213 -13.46 -13.51 15.95
C GLN A 213 -13.95 -12.86 17.27
N SER A 214 -13.73 -13.48 18.42
CA SER A 214 -14.12 -12.97 19.73
C SER A 214 -13.08 -12.03 20.33
N THR A 215 -11.89 -11.97 19.76
CA THR A 215 -10.75 -11.25 20.30
C THR A 215 -10.43 -10.02 19.50
N ASN A 216 -10.33 -8.88 20.18
CA ASN A 216 -10.07 -7.59 19.56
C ASN A 216 -8.57 -7.42 19.30
N GLN A 217 -8.12 -7.67 18.07
CA GLN A 217 -6.80 -7.25 17.62
C GLN A 217 -6.87 -5.82 17.13
N THR A 218 -6.01 -4.95 17.65
CA THR A 218 -5.95 -3.54 17.25
C THR A 218 -4.89 -3.34 16.19
N VAL A 219 -5.15 -2.51 15.21
CA VAL A 219 -4.15 -2.05 14.24
C VAL A 219 -3.52 -0.76 14.74
N MET A 220 -4.25 0.33 14.68
CA MET A 220 -3.93 1.64 15.26
C MET A 220 -5.21 2.25 15.83
N SER A 221 -5.07 3.04 16.87
CA SER A 221 -6.22 3.67 17.54
C SER A 221 -5.82 4.97 18.19
N ILE A 222 -6.78 5.88 18.33
CA ILE A 222 -6.60 7.13 19.05
C ILE A 222 -7.58 7.13 20.21
N GLN A 223 -7.10 7.44 21.39
CA GLN A 223 -7.95 7.80 22.52
C GLN A 223 -7.73 9.25 22.89
N ASN A 224 -8.79 10.01 22.85
CA ASN A 224 -8.90 11.31 23.48
C ASN A 224 -10.24 11.40 24.21
N GLY A 225 -10.40 12.35 25.08
CA GLY A 225 -11.61 12.48 25.89
C GLY A 225 -12.90 12.75 25.09
N THR A 226 -12.85 13.15 23.84
CA THR A 226 -14.00 13.64 23.05
C THR A 226 -14.14 13.06 21.66
N GLY A 227 -13.13 12.43 21.09
CA GLY A 227 -13.13 11.94 19.70
C GLY A 227 -12.27 10.70 19.56
N ALA A 228 -12.54 9.68 20.35
CA ALA A 228 -11.79 8.45 20.24
C ALA A 228 -12.23 7.64 19.02
N PHE A 229 -11.28 7.11 18.29
CA PHE A 229 -11.57 6.00 17.40
C PHE A 229 -10.70 4.80 17.76
N TYR A 230 -11.20 3.62 17.52
CA TYR A 230 -10.35 2.46 17.55
C TYR A 230 -10.66 1.51 16.40
N THR A 231 -9.63 0.86 15.95
CA THR A 231 -9.73 -0.19 14.95
C THR A 231 -9.54 -1.54 15.62
N ARG A 232 -10.25 -2.53 15.14
CA ARG A 232 -10.01 -3.92 15.53
C ARG A 232 -10.23 -4.85 14.36
N ILE A 233 -9.47 -5.93 14.33
CA ILE A 233 -9.71 -7.03 13.42
C ILE A 233 -10.72 -7.94 14.12
N GLY A 234 -11.84 -8.21 13.46
CA GLY A 234 -12.92 -8.96 14.06
C GLY A 234 -13.61 -9.85 13.04
N LYS A 235 -14.94 -9.80 13.02
CA LYS A 235 -15.77 -10.67 12.20
C LYS A 235 -15.30 -10.73 10.74
N ASN A 236 -15.16 -11.95 10.21
CA ASN A 236 -14.69 -12.22 8.85
C ASN A 236 -13.30 -11.69 8.53
N ASN A 237 -12.44 -11.55 9.55
CA ASN A 237 -11.08 -10.98 9.40
C ASN A 237 -11.06 -9.56 8.82
N GLY A 238 -12.16 -8.83 8.83
CA GLY A 238 -12.23 -7.45 8.41
C GLY A 238 -11.72 -6.50 9.50
N ILE A 239 -11.25 -5.32 9.11
CA ILE A 239 -10.96 -4.24 10.04
C ILE A 239 -12.30 -3.58 10.36
N GLN A 240 -12.68 -3.62 11.64
CA GLN A 240 -13.77 -2.84 12.18
C GLN A 240 -13.24 -1.48 12.58
N PHE A 241 -13.95 -0.45 12.18
CA PHE A 241 -13.73 0.91 12.64
C PHE A 241 -14.85 1.31 13.59
N LYS A 242 -14.50 1.68 14.80
CA LYS A 242 -15.44 2.23 15.77
C LYS A 242 -15.11 3.68 16.10
N HIS A 243 -16.11 4.52 15.93
CA HIS A 243 -16.04 5.95 16.15
C HIS A 243 -17.13 6.34 17.14
N GLY A 244 -16.72 6.99 18.25
CA GLY A 244 -17.65 7.45 19.27
C GLY A 244 -18.30 6.36 20.13
N ARG A 245 -19.19 6.78 21.03
CA ARG A 245 -19.85 5.89 22.01
C ARG A 245 -21.00 5.08 21.44
N ASP A 246 -21.56 5.46 20.31
CA ASP A 246 -22.79 4.90 19.75
C ASP A 246 -22.58 4.12 18.44
N GLY A 247 -21.41 3.57 18.29
CA GLY A 247 -21.10 2.38 17.52
C GLY A 247 -21.79 2.10 16.19
N ASP A 248 -21.71 3.00 15.21
CA ASP A 248 -21.90 2.58 13.83
C ASP A 248 -20.69 1.73 13.44
N ASP A 249 -20.86 0.41 13.50
CA ASP A 249 -19.82 -0.55 13.18
C ASP A 249 -19.55 -0.55 11.67
N THR A 250 -18.49 0.09 11.24
CA THR A 250 -18.06 0.07 9.86
C THR A 250 -16.93 -0.96 9.69
N TRP A 251 -17.03 -1.76 8.63
CA TRP A 251 -16.10 -2.84 8.33
C TRP A 251 -15.49 -2.67 6.94
N THR A 252 -14.24 -3.10 6.79
CA THR A 252 -13.63 -3.23 5.46
C THR A 252 -14.39 -4.25 4.61
N MET A 253 -14.36 -4.04 3.28
CA MET A 253 -15.11 -4.89 2.34
C MET A 253 -14.46 -6.26 2.16
N LYS A 254 -13.13 -6.33 2.25
CA LYS A 254 -12.37 -7.58 2.09
C LYS A 254 -11.77 -8.02 3.43
N PRO A 255 -11.70 -9.33 3.69
CA PRO A 255 -10.97 -9.86 4.83
C PRO A 255 -9.47 -9.61 4.66
N LEU A 256 -8.77 -9.37 5.76
CA LEU A 256 -7.32 -9.39 5.80
C LEU A 256 -6.82 -10.81 5.56
N GLU A 257 -5.73 -10.93 4.83
CA GLU A 257 -5.08 -12.20 4.61
C GLU A 257 -3.96 -12.41 5.63
N THR A 258 -3.80 -13.66 6.10
CA THR A 258 -2.72 -14.04 7.00
C THR A 258 -1.48 -14.47 6.21
N ASN A 259 -0.34 -14.54 6.89
CA ASN A 259 0.96 -14.98 6.35
C ASN A 259 1.44 -14.16 5.16
N LYS A 260 1.13 -12.86 5.19
CA LYS A 260 1.71 -11.87 4.27
C LYS A 260 1.78 -10.49 4.91
N TRP A 261 2.66 -9.65 4.42
CA TRP A 261 2.72 -8.26 4.82
C TRP A 261 1.49 -7.51 4.32
N LEU A 262 0.90 -6.74 5.22
CA LEU A 262 -0.25 -5.87 4.96
C LEU A 262 0.15 -4.44 5.31
N ASN A 263 0.14 -3.56 4.33
CA ASN A 263 0.21 -2.13 4.58
C ASN A 263 -1.21 -1.60 4.79
N ILE A 264 -1.48 -1.09 5.98
CA ILE A 264 -2.80 -0.62 6.38
C ILE A 264 -2.72 0.89 6.57
N THR A 265 -3.56 1.62 5.84
CA THR A 265 -3.58 3.08 5.85
C THR A 265 -4.97 3.60 6.16
N PHE A 266 -5.05 4.56 7.08
CA PHE A 266 -6.24 5.31 7.46
C PHE A 266 -6.03 6.77 7.07
N VAL A 267 -6.97 7.34 6.31
CA VAL A 267 -6.96 8.76 5.92
C VAL A 267 -8.22 9.42 6.45
N HIS A 268 -8.06 10.45 7.27
CA HIS A 268 -9.15 11.25 7.82
C HIS A 268 -9.05 12.69 7.29
N ASP A 269 -10.12 13.20 6.70
CA ASP A 269 -10.19 14.53 6.08
C ASP A 269 -10.98 15.56 6.89
N GLY A 270 -11.20 15.27 8.18
CA GLY A 270 -12.02 16.10 9.07
C GLY A 270 -13.52 15.74 9.04
N SER A 271 -13.99 15.02 8.03
CA SER A 271 -15.40 14.68 7.83
C SER A 271 -15.63 13.24 7.39
N SER A 272 -14.66 12.63 6.79
CA SER A 272 -14.71 11.24 6.32
C SER A 272 -13.43 10.45 6.66
N MET A 273 -13.58 9.14 6.72
CA MET A 273 -12.51 8.19 6.92
C MET A 273 -12.41 7.26 5.72
N SER A 274 -11.23 7.13 5.14
CA SER A 274 -10.92 6.15 4.12
C SER A 274 -9.91 5.13 4.66
N ILE A 275 -10.17 3.85 4.39
CA ILE A 275 -9.30 2.73 4.80
C ILE A 275 -8.75 2.06 3.55
N TYR A 276 -7.43 1.93 3.50
CA TYR A 276 -6.72 1.24 2.43
C TYR A 276 -5.95 0.04 2.99
N VAL A 277 -5.88 -1.03 2.21
CA VAL A 277 -5.02 -2.20 2.49
C VAL A 277 -4.21 -2.47 1.23
N ASN A 278 -2.88 -2.45 1.35
CA ASN A 278 -1.94 -2.59 0.23
C ASN A 278 -2.28 -1.64 -0.95
N GLY A 279 -2.56 -0.38 -0.63
CA GLY A 279 -2.94 0.65 -1.60
C GLY A 279 -4.34 0.49 -2.21
N GLU A 280 -5.11 -0.54 -1.85
CA GLU A 280 -6.47 -0.73 -2.34
C GLU A 280 -7.49 -0.13 -1.36
N LEU A 281 -8.34 0.79 -1.85
CA LEU A 281 -9.43 1.36 -1.05
C LEU A 281 -10.43 0.28 -0.65
N GLN A 282 -10.61 0.09 0.65
CA GLN A 282 -11.55 -0.88 1.21
C GLN A 282 -12.88 -0.25 1.57
N LYS A 283 -12.86 0.96 2.11
CA LYS A 283 -14.06 1.66 2.56
C LYS A 283 -13.80 3.14 2.72
N THR A 284 -14.79 3.95 2.36
CA THR A 284 -14.93 5.36 2.77
C THR A 284 -16.28 5.52 3.43
N PHE A 285 -16.34 6.28 4.53
CA PHE A 285 -17.58 6.53 5.28
C PHE A 285 -17.49 7.86 6.01
N ASP A 286 -18.65 8.44 6.29
CA ASP A 286 -18.73 9.68 7.06
C ASP A 286 -18.19 9.44 8.48
N SER A 287 -17.38 10.35 8.95
CA SER A 287 -16.76 10.31 10.27
C SER A 287 -16.87 11.66 10.93
N ALA A 288 -17.23 11.69 12.21
CA ALA A 288 -17.12 12.92 12.96
C ALA A 288 -15.64 13.34 13.05
N PRO A 289 -15.35 14.63 13.31
CA PRO A 289 -13.99 15.10 13.48
C PRO A 289 -13.23 14.31 14.54
N ILE A 290 -12.05 13.81 14.18
CA ILE A 290 -11.12 13.14 15.07
C ILE A 290 -9.83 13.94 15.01
N TYR A 291 -9.47 14.56 16.10
CA TYR A 291 -8.30 15.41 16.18
C TYR A 291 -7.39 15.03 17.34
N PHE A 292 -6.11 15.28 17.12
CA PHE A 292 -5.08 15.12 18.13
C PHE A 292 -4.76 16.45 18.76
N SER A 293 -4.65 16.47 20.06
CA SER A 293 -4.02 17.59 20.76
C SER A 293 -3.53 17.12 22.13
N LYS A 294 -2.46 17.74 22.62
CA LYS A 294 -1.97 17.50 23.99
C LYS A 294 -3.02 17.85 25.05
N ALA A 295 -3.84 18.85 24.80
CA ALA A 295 -4.88 19.31 25.73
C ALA A 295 -5.95 18.24 26.02
N SER A 296 -6.08 17.22 25.18
CA SER A 296 -7.09 16.18 25.29
C SER A 296 -6.61 14.84 25.88
N ASN A 297 -5.43 14.79 26.49
CA ASN A 297 -4.82 13.53 26.97
C ASN A 297 -4.77 12.46 25.86
N CYS A 298 -4.47 12.88 24.65
CA CYS A 298 -4.45 12.01 23.47
C CYS A 298 -3.38 10.94 23.62
N CYS A 299 -3.75 9.69 23.36
CA CYS A 299 -2.83 8.58 23.19
C CYS A 299 -3.03 7.94 21.82
N LEU A 300 -1.94 7.72 21.13
CA LEU A 300 -1.91 6.89 19.92
C LEU A 300 -1.52 5.47 20.31
N PHE A 301 -2.35 4.50 19.93
CA PHE A 301 -2.09 3.09 20.18
C PHE A 301 -1.73 2.38 18.90
N ILE A 302 -0.70 1.51 18.98
CA ILE A 302 -0.25 0.68 17.89
C ILE A 302 -0.16 -0.76 18.37
N GLY A 303 -0.69 -1.68 17.55
CA GLY A 303 -0.48 -3.12 17.72
C GLY A 303 -1.65 -3.87 18.33
N ASN A 304 -1.34 -5.04 18.86
CA ASN A 304 -2.28 -6.09 19.21
C ASN A 304 -2.44 -6.26 20.71
N THR A 305 -3.66 -6.14 21.22
CA THR A 305 -3.95 -6.22 22.65
C THR A 305 -4.05 -7.64 23.20
N LYS A 306 -4.31 -8.66 22.38
CA LYS A 306 -4.65 -10.01 22.88
C LYS A 306 -3.81 -11.15 22.35
N TYR A 307 -3.04 -10.92 21.27
CA TYR A 307 -2.21 -11.96 20.65
C TYR A 307 -0.75 -11.53 20.59
N SER A 308 0.12 -12.50 20.78
CA SER A 308 1.54 -12.41 20.44
C SER A 308 1.77 -12.95 19.02
N GLY A 309 2.97 -12.77 18.50
CA GLY A 309 3.35 -13.37 17.23
C GLY A 309 3.08 -12.49 16.01
N VAL A 310 2.81 -11.19 16.20
CA VAL A 310 2.60 -10.23 15.12
C VAL A 310 3.91 -9.52 14.82
N TYR A 311 4.23 -9.36 13.53
CA TYR A 311 5.37 -8.56 13.11
C TYR A 311 4.89 -7.19 12.65
N ILE A 312 5.71 -6.17 12.90
CA ILE A 312 5.37 -4.78 12.62
C ILE A 312 6.56 -4.04 12.02
N ARG A 313 6.26 -3.12 11.11
CA ARG A 313 7.22 -2.19 10.54
C ARG A 313 6.54 -0.91 10.07
N GLU A 314 7.32 0.20 10.03
CA GLU A 314 6.94 1.43 9.37
C GLU A 314 5.61 2.02 9.86
N ALA A 315 5.45 2.17 11.18
CA ALA A 315 4.30 2.92 11.71
C ALA A 315 4.54 4.42 11.57
N ARG A 316 3.59 5.11 10.97
CA ARG A 316 3.72 6.51 10.56
C ARG A 316 2.43 7.28 10.75
N MET A 317 2.55 8.59 10.94
CA MET A 317 1.44 9.50 10.92
C MET A 317 1.83 10.84 10.30
N TRP A 318 1.01 11.32 9.38
CA TRP A 318 1.15 12.65 8.77
C TRP A 318 0.02 13.57 9.23
N ASN A 319 0.30 14.86 9.32
CA ASN A 319 -0.68 15.92 9.64
C ASN A 319 -1.44 16.41 8.39
N ARG A 320 -1.59 15.57 7.41
CA ARG A 320 -2.33 15.80 6.16
C ARG A 320 -2.89 14.51 5.58
N CYS A 321 -3.85 14.66 4.69
CA CYS A 321 -4.31 13.55 3.88
C CYS A 321 -3.27 13.23 2.78
N LEU A 322 -2.79 11.99 2.74
CA LEU A 322 -2.05 11.48 1.60
C LEU A 322 -2.99 11.16 0.46
N THR A 323 -2.57 11.45 -0.75
CA THR A 323 -3.23 10.97 -1.97
C THR A 323 -3.02 9.46 -2.13
N LEU A 324 -3.85 8.80 -2.93
CA LEU A 324 -3.67 7.37 -3.23
C LEU A 324 -2.27 7.08 -3.79
N GLY A 325 -1.78 7.96 -4.67
CA GLY A 325 -0.43 7.84 -5.22
C GLY A 325 0.65 7.85 -4.14
N GLU A 326 0.57 8.80 -3.21
CA GLU A 326 1.52 8.89 -2.08
C GLU A 326 1.39 7.70 -1.12
N ILE A 327 0.16 7.20 -0.86
CA ILE A 327 -0.07 6.01 -0.03
C ILE A 327 0.69 4.82 -0.62
N ILE A 328 0.57 4.60 -1.92
CA ILE A 328 1.22 3.52 -2.63
C ILE A 328 2.74 3.74 -2.69
N ASP A 329 3.19 4.96 -2.99
CA ASP A 329 4.60 5.30 -3.10
C ASP A 329 5.35 5.14 -1.78
N LYS A 330 4.73 5.57 -0.67
CA LYS A 330 5.32 5.51 0.67
C LYS A 330 5.15 4.15 1.37
N GLU A 331 4.53 3.17 0.73
CA GLU A 331 4.06 1.94 1.36
C GLU A 331 5.16 1.20 2.16
N TYR A 332 6.35 1.06 1.60
CA TYR A 332 7.42 0.25 2.19
C TYR A 332 8.74 0.98 2.40
N LEU A 333 8.93 2.13 1.78
CA LEU A 333 10.20 2.86 1.85
C LEU A 333 10.34 3.63 3.17
N PRO A 334 11.52 3.65 3.78
CA PRO A 334 11.82 4.54 4.90
C PRO A 334 11.49 5.99 4.55
N GLN A 335 11.06 6.75 5.55
CA GLN A 335 10.71 8.17 5.38
C GLN A 335 11.78 9.05 6.03
N ASP A 336 11.90 10.30 5.52
CA ASP A 336 12.71 11.31 6.17
C ASP A 336 12.00 11.80 7.46
N PRO A 337 12.56 11.57 8.64
CA PRO A 337 11.96 12.02 9.90
C PRO A 337 11.90 13.55 10.04
N ASN A 338 12.62 14.29 9.18
CA ASN A 338 12.59 15.75 9.16
C ASN A 338 11.50 16.34 8.24
N ASP A 339 10.71 15.50 7.57
CA ASP A 339 9.53 15.96 6.81
C ASP A 339 8.53 16.61 7.80
N PRO A 340 8.26 17.93 7.68
CA PRO A 340 7.38 18.62 8.63
C PRO A 340 5.94 18.13 8.61
N SER A 341 5.53 17.41 7.59
CA SER A 341 4.22 16.78 7.55
C SER A 341 4.18 15.41 8.23
N LEU A 342 5.32 14.77 8.44
CA LEU A 342 5.45 13.49 9.13
C LEU A 342 5.55 13.74 10.64
N ILE A 343 4.47 13.54 11.37
CA ILE A 343 4.39 13.89 12.80
C ILE A 343 4.62 12.70 13.74
N MET A 344 4.67 11.49 13.23
CA MET A 344 5.08 10.30 13.97
C MET A 344 5.76 9.31 13.01
N TYR A 345 6.91 8.80 13.41
CA TYR A 345 7.61 7.78 12.67
C TYR A 345 8.33 6.78 13.57
N MET A 346 7.83 5.57 13.61
CA MET A 346 8.44 4.43 14.26
C MET A 346 8.78 3.37 13.21
N PRO A 347 10.06 3.23 12.82
CA PRO A 347 10.45 2.28 11.77
C PRO A 347 10.33 0.81 12.21
N PHE A 348 10.35 0.54 13.51
CA PHE A 348 10.39 -0.81 14.09
C PHE A 348 11.56 -1.65 13.55
N THR A 349 12.66 -0.99 13.25
CA THR A 349 13.95 -1.62 13.02
C THR A 349 14.73 -1.69 14.32
N LYS A 350 15.63 -2.67 14.45
CA LYS A 350 16.51 -2.79 15.61
C LYS A 350 17.35 -1.51 15.73
N PRO A 351 17.26 -0.78 16.85
CA PRO A 351 18.03 0.43 17.04
C PRO A 351 19.53 0.15 16.97
N LYS A 352 20.29 1.07 16.38
CA LYS A 352 21.75 0.98 16.31
C LYS A 352 22.41 1.08 17.70
N GLN A 353 21.76 1.78 18.62
CA GLN A 353 22.17 1.91 20.02
C GLN A 353 21.00 1.50 20.92
N PRO A 354 21.26 0.90 22.08
CA PRO A 354 20.20 0.58 23.03
C PRO A 354 19.38 1.83 23.40
N VAL A 355 18.06 1.73 23.33
CA VAL A 355 17.14 2.78 23.77
C VAL A 355 16.75 2.48 25.23
N GLU A 356 17.12 3.37 26.14
CA GLU A 356 16.72 3.24 27.55
C GLU A 356 15.27 3.71 27.73
N GLY A 357 14.47 2.93 28.42
CA GLY A 357 13.04 3.20 28.56
C GLY A 357 12.25 3.01 27.27
N ASN A 358 11.08 3.59 27.17
CA ASN A 358 10.24 3.59 25.95
C ASN A 358 10.04 2.22 25.31
N LEU A 359 10.02 1.13 26.09
CA LEU A 359 9.96 -0.26 25.59
C LEU A 359 11.13 -0.63 24.64
N GLY A 360 12.25 0.10 24.65
CA GLY A 360 13.34 -0.09 23.70
C GLY A 360 13.03 0.34 22.26
N LEU A 361 12.02 1.19 22.07
CA LEU A 361 11.55 1.65 20.77
C LEU A 361 12.02 3.07 20.47
N GLU A 362 12.28 3.35 19.20
CA GLU A 362 12.61 4.68 18.68
C GLU A 362 11.39 5.33 18.01
N GLU A 363 11.14 6.59 18.33
CA GLU A 363 10.27 7.50 17.60
C GLU A 363 11.14 8.63 17.05
N LEU A 364 11.17 8.78 15.73
CA LEU A 364 12.21 9.55 15.07
C LEU A 364 11.85 11.03 14.84
N THR A 365 10.58 11.42 14.95
CA THR A 365 10.17 12.82 14.74
C THR A 365 10.36 13.68 16.00
N GLY A 366 10.48 13.06 17.17
CA GLY A 366 10.56 13.74 18.47
C GLY A 366 9.23 14.30 18.97
N ASN A 367 8.13 14.13 18.26
CA ASN A 367 6.81 14.62 18.63
C ASN A 367 6.10 13.76 19.69
N TRP A 368 6.57 12.52 19.91
CA TRP A 368 5.96 11.57 20.83
C TRP A 368 7.03 11.06 21.82
N THR A 369 7.13 11.76 22.93
CA THR A 369 8.25 11.54 23.88
C THR A 369 7.99 10.49 24.93
N LYS A 370 6.75 10.03 25.07
CA LYS A 370 6.36 9.01 26.04
C LYS A 370 5.86 7.78 25.32
N ILE A 371 6.64 6.72 25.33
CA ILE A 371 6.26 5.41 24.80
C ILE A 371 6.07 4.47 25.98
N GLY A 372 4.86 4.00 26.15
CA GLY A 372 4.48 3.04 27.17
C GLY A 372 3.81 1.81 26.56
N GLY A 373 3.44 0.87 27.39
CA GLY A 373 2.70 -0.31 26.94
C GLY A 373 1.48 -0.57 27.80
N PHE A 374 0.46 -1.17 27.19
CA PHE A 374 -0.75 -1.61 27.87
C PHE A 374 -1.02 -3.07 27.58
N LYS A 375 -1.45 -3.80 28.60
CA LYS A 375 -1.78 -5.21 28.50
C LYS A 375 -3.20 -5.45 27.98
N ASP A 376 -4.15 -4.59 28.31
CA ASP A 376 -5.55 -4.69 27.88
C ASP A 376 -6.15 -3.29 27.68
N PHE A 377 -6.95 -3.12 26.60
CA PHE A 377 -7.65 -1.87 26.30
C PHE A 377 -8.78 -1.56 27.27
N ALA A 378 -9.19 -2.53 28.09
CA ALA A 378 -10.24 -2.38 29.07
C ALA A 378 -9.79 -1.69 30.37
N ASP A 379 -8.48 -1.65 30.62
CA ASP A 379 -7.91 -0.92 31.73
C ASP A 379 -7.69 0.54 31.35
N ASP A 380 -8.15 1.44 32.19
CA ASP A 380 -8.13 2.90 32.07
C ASP A 380 -6.73 3.56 32.02
N GLY A 381 -5.79 2.89 31.41
CA GLY A 381 -4.45 3.41 31.07
C GLY A 381 -3.43 3.36 32.22
N GLN A 382 -3.67 2.56 33.25
CA GLN A 382 -2.78 2.40 34.40
C GLN A 382 -2.19 0.98 34.53
N GLY A 383 -2.39 0.11 33.53
CA GLY A 383 -1.96 -1.28 33.61
C GLY A 383 -0.43 -1.44 33.51
N GLU A 384 0.20 -2.02 34.53
CA GLU A 384 1.57 -2.53 34.42
C GLU A 384 1.64 -3.70 33.44
N GLY A 385 2.55 -3.66 32.50
CA GLY A 385 2.87 -4.79 31.61
C GLY A 385 2.41 -4.59 30.16
N GLY A 386 3.11 -3.76 29.41
CA GLY A 386 2.96 -3.62 27.97
C GLY A 386 3.52 -4.82 27.19
N PRO A 387 3.43 -4.78 25.84
CA PRO A 387 4.01 -5.81 25.01
C PRO A 387 5.53 -5.85 25.18
N THR A 388 6.09 -7.03 25.07
CA THR A 388 7.53 -7.17 24.84
C THR A 388 7.74 -7.14 23.33
N ILE A 389 8.51 -6.17 22.86
CA ILE A 389 8.92 -6.07 21.47
C ILE A 389 10.36 -6.58 21.37
N THR A 390 10.56 -7.56 20.50
CA THR A 390 11.89 -8.03 20.11
C THR A 390 12.10 -7.74 18.63
N TYR A 391 13.32 -7.93 18.13
CA TYR A 391 13.61 -7.68 16.72
C TYR A 391 14.03 -8.99 16.05
N VAL A 392 13.44 -9.25 14.90
CA VAL A 392 13.83 -10.33 14.01
C VAL A 392 14.67 -9.73 12.90
N GLU A 393 15.91 -10.21 12.76
CA GLU A 393 16.91 -9.68 11.85
C GLU A 393 16.94 -10.46 10.53
N ASN A 394 17.63 -9.92 9.53
CA ASN A 394 17.80 -10.49 8.20
C ASN A 394 16.48 -10.76 7.44
N VAL A 395 15.44 -10.00 7.75
CA VAL A 395 14.16 -10.11 7.05
C VAL A 395 14.24 -9.38 5.73
N LEU A 396 13.77 -10.03 4.67
CA LEU A 396 13.56 -9.41 3.36
C LEU A 396 12.24 -8.61 3.40
N PHE A 397 12.30 -7.30 3.19
CA PHE A 397 11.15 -6.41 3.24
C PHE A 397 11.19 -5.35 2.12
N PRO A 398 10.10 -5.13 1.36
CA PRO A 398 8.89 -5.93 1.39
C PRO A 398 9.06 -7.31 0.77
N SER A 399 8.25 -8.25 1.21
CA SER A 399 8.12 -9.57 0.59
C SER A 399 6.66 -10.02 0.69
N TYR A 400 6.26 -10.98 -0.16
CA TYR A 400 4.90 -11.51 -0.09
C TYR A 400 4.66 -12.27 1.22
N LYS A 401 5.67 -13.02 1.67
CA LYS A 401 5.67 -13.76 2.93
C LYS A 401 6.79 -13.22 3.81
N LEU A 402 6.86 -13.70 5.05
CA LEU A 402 8.03 -13.48 5.89
C LEU A 402 9.19 -14.33 5.34
N GLU A 403 10.15 -13.68 4.75
CA GLU A 403 11.32 -14.28 4.11
C GLU A 403 12.59 -13.71 4.72
N TYR A 404 13.66 -14.51 4.70
CA TYR A 404 14.93 -14.13 5.29
C TYR A 404 16.02 -14.11 4.22
N ALA A 405 16.93 -13.16 4.35
CA ALA A 405 18.15 -13.17 3.54
C ALA A 405 19.01 -14.38 3.91
N GLU A 406 19.63 -15.00 2.91
CA GLU A 406 20.66 -16.01 3.14
C GLU A 406 21.82 -15.32 3.87
N VAL A 407 22.16 -15.79 5.04
CA VAL A 407 23.39 -15.42 5.73
C VAL A 407 24.50 -16.24 5.08
N GLU A 408 25.42 -15.60 4.36
CA GLU A 408 26.66 -16.27 3.98
C GLU A 408 27.37 -16.67 5.30
N GLU A 409 27.45 -17.98 5.57
CA GLU A 409 28.29 -18.50 6.63
C GLU A 409 29.72 -18.09 6.25
N GLY A 410 30.27 -17.08 6.95
CA GLY A 410 31.64 -16.68 6.78
C GLY A 410 32.50 -17.91 6.99
N GLU A 411 33.37 -18.22 6.02
CA GLU A 411 34.44 -19.20 6.20
C GLU A 411 35.12 -18.85 7.51
N GLU A 412 34.99 -19.72 8.52
CA GLU A 412 35.87 -19.69 9.67
C GLU A 412 37.29 -19.83 9.13
N GLU A 413 38.01 -18.71 9.03
CA GLU A 413 39.46 -18.76 8.87
C GLU A 413 39.97 -19.52 10.08
N GLY A 414 40.25 -20.82 9.87
CA GLY A 414 40.90 -21.66 10.82
C GLY A 414 42.30 -21.13 11.11
N GLU A 415 42.57 -20.77 12.36
CA GLU A 415 43.89 -20.62 12.90
C GLU A 415 44.63 -21.99 13.00
#